data_fcb8c86fa573e5cf698d90db10bb59a6
#
_entry.id   fcb8c86fa573e5cf698d90db10bb59a6
#
_cell.length_a   1.000
_cell.length_b   1.000
_cell.length_c   1.000
_cell.angle_alpha   90.00
_cell.angle_beta   90.00
_cell.angle_gamma   90.00
#
_symmetry.space_group_name_H-M   'P 1'
#
loop_
_entity.id
_entity.type
_entity.pdbx_description
1 polymer ?
#
loop_
_entity_poly.entity_id
_entity_poly.type
_entity_poly.pdbx_seq_one_letter_code
_entity_poly.pdbx_strand_id
1 'polypeptide(L)'
;MRRLIKCYLNRRLVVDILIIFSFCIISLIYFNPLLSGKKIKQSDIDQFSGMSRQIVEHRNNFDEEPYWLDNAFLGMPTYQVAVKYPFDVLDKVDKIIRFLPRPADYLFVYLLSFFLLLKSMKVRSDYAFFGSIAFAFSTYLIIILGVGHNTKALAIGYTPLALAGFFKILNNRTLSGIVICSVGLGLQINANHYQMTYYFMMLMGLILIMSTLFEKGDNLKSKFVKTGAFSSSVLIAILLNSSSIMATKEYSEFSTRGNSEISINSDGSEKVDLDGLSKEYITEYSYGKLESLNLIIPRFMGGGSSDLIGKDTDFFKSLSNYDPQSASL
;
A
#
# COMPACT_ATOMS: atom_id res chain seq x y z
N MET A 1 1.31 -44.00 13.62
CA MET A 1 1.14 -42.63 14.02
C MET A 1 1.94 -41.63 13.12
N ARG A 2 3.28 -41.70 12.96
CA ARG A 2 4.07 -40.80 12.09
C ARG A 2 3.61 -40.77 10.61
N ARG A 3 3.23 -41.90 9.99
CA ARG A 3 2.73 -41.94 8.60
C ARG A 3 1.39 -41.23 8.42
N LEU A 4 0.45 -41.38 9.37
CA LEU A 4 -0.84 -40.69 9.33
C LEU A 4 -0.70 -39.18 9.50
N ILE A 5 0.19 -38.72 10.39
CA ILE A 5 0.48 -37.30 10.58
C ILE A 5 1.13 -36.71 9.31
N LYS A 6 2.04 -37.45 8.67
CA LYS A 6 2.70 -37.02 7.42
C LYS A 6 1.70 -36.94 6.25
N CYS A 7 0.77 -37.91 6.16
CA CYS A 7 -0.30 -37.92 5.15
C CYS A 7 -1.29 -36.74 5.36
N TYR A 8 -1.67 -36.45 6.61
CA TYR A 8 -2.55 -35.36 6.95
C TYR A 8 -1.93 -33.98 6.71
N LEU A 9 -0.64 -33.81 7.04
CA LEU A 9 0.15 -32.61 6.74
C LEU A 9 0.29 -32.37 5.23
N ASN A 10 0.56 -33.43 4.44
CA ASN A 10 0.59 -33.34 2.98
C ASN A 10 -0.76 -32.94 2.41
N ARG A 11 -1.86 -33.47 2.91
CA ARG A 11 -3.22 -33.13 2.45
C ARG A 11 -3.56 -31.66 2.71
N ARG A 12 -3.21 -31.12 3.89
CA ARG A 12 -3.41 -29.68 4.20
C ARG A 12 -2.56 -28.78 3.30
N LEU A 13 -1.32 -29.14 3.08
CA LEU A 13 -0.43 -28.37 2.21
C LEU A 13 -0.97 -28.35 0.77
N VAL A 14 -1.43 -29.48 0.25
CA VAL A 14 -2.04 -29.55 -1.08
C VAL A 14 -3.27 -28.66 -1.18
N VAL A 15 -4.15 -28.65 -0.16
CA VAL A 15 -5.32 -27.76 -0.13
C VAL A 15 -4.89 -26.29 -0.14
N ASP A 16 -3.90 -25.91 0.67
CA ASP A 16 -3.42 -24.54 0.72
C ASP A 16 -2.82 -24.11 -0.63
N ILE A 17 -2.08 -24.99 -1.32
CA ILE A 17 -1.54 -24.73 -2.67
C ILE A 17 -2.66 -24.56 -3.69
N LEU A 18 -3.68 -25.41 -3.67
CA LEU A 18 -4.83 -25.30 -4.57
C LEU A 18 -5.60 -24.00 -4.34
N ILE A 19 -5.72 -23.55 -3.09
CA ILE A 19 -6.31 -22.24 -2.76
C ILE A 19 -5.48 -21.12 -3.36
N ILE A 20 -4.15 -21.12 -3.20
CA ILE A 20 -3.28 -20.08 -3.78
C ILE A 20 -3.40 -20.08 -5.31
N PHE A 21 -3.45 -21.25 -5.93
CA PHE A 21 -3.67 -21.34 -7.37
C PHE A 21 -5.04 -20.79 -7.79
N SER A 22 -6.08 -21.06 -7.00
CA SER A 22 -7.41 -20.49 -7.26
C SER A 22 -7.42 -18.95 -7.17
N PHE A 23 -6.59 -18.35 -6.31
CA PHE A 23 -6.43 -16.89 -6.25
C PHE A 23 -5.86 -16.31 -7.54
N CYS A 24 -4.94 -16.99 -8.21
CA CYS A 24 -4.47 -16.58 -9.55
C CYS A 24 -5.64 -16.57 -10.54
N ILE A 25 -6.44 -17.64 -10.55
CA ILE A 25 -7.60 -17.77 -11.44
C ILE A 25 -8.64 -16.67 -11.15
N ILE A 26 -8.98 -16.46 -9.88
CA ILE A 26 -9.94 -15.42 -9.46
C ILE A 26 -9.46 -14.04 -9.91
N SER A 27 -8.18 -13.73 -9.72
CA SER A 27 -7.60 -12.44 -10.13
C SER A 27 -7.67 -12.23 -11.64
N LEU A 28 -7.38 -13.26 -12.44
CA LEU A 28 -7.47 -13.19 -13.90
C LEU A 28 -8.91 -13.14 -14.41
N ILE A 29 -9.84 -13.86 -13.80
CA ILE A 29 -11.27 -13.82 -14.14
C ILE A 29 -11.84 -12.43 -13.86
N TYR A 30 -11.54 -11.86 -12.70
CA TYR A 30 -12.03 -10.54 -12.33
C TYR A 30 -11.54 -9.46 -13.30
N PHE A 31 -10.28 -9.53 -13.69
CA PHE A 31 -9.68 -8.64 -14.67
C PHE A 31 -9.58 -9.27 -16.06
N ASN A 32 -10.59 -10.05 -16.49
CA ASN A 32 -10.57 -10.78 -17.75
C ASN A 32 -10.24 -9.94 -19.00
N PRO A 33 -10.58 -8.63 -19.11
CA PRO A 33 -10.19 -7.83 -20.27
C PRO A 33 -8.68 -7.77 -20.50
N LEU A 34 -7.85 -8.03 -19.47
CA LEU A 34 -6.40 -8.15 -19.64
C LEU A 34 -6.00 -9.28 -20.57
N LEU A 35 -6.74 -10.39 -20.54
CA LEU A 35 -6.47 -11.56 -21.41
C LEU A 35 -6.73 -11.25 -22.88
N SER A 36 -7.51 -10.19 -23.16
CA SER A 36 -7.74 -9.64 -24.50
C SER A 36 -6.81 -8.47 -24.84
N GLY A 37 -5.72 -8.27 -24.09
CA GLY A 37 -4.75 -7.20 -24.32
C GLY A 37 -5.22 -5.81 -23.91
N LYS A 38 -6.39 -5.67 -23.27
CA LYS A 38 -6.88 -4.37 -22.77
C LYS A 38 -6.13 -3.98 -21.50
N LYS A 39 -5.97 -2.68 -21.29
CA LYS A 39 -5.36 -2.10 -20.09
C LYS A 39 -6.41 -1.25 -19.34
N ILE A 40 -6.32 -1.23 -18.03
CA ILE A 40 -7.13 -0.29 -17.24
C ILE A 40 -6.56 1.11 -17.42
N LYS A 41 -7.43 2.07 -17.69
CA LYS A 41 -7.04 3.48 -17.72
C LYS A 41 -7.10 4.02 -16.30
N GLN A 42 -5.99 4.56 -15.83
CA GLN A 42 -5.82 5.12 -14.47
C GLN A 42 -5.21 6.51 -14.62
N SER A 43 -5.89 7.56 -14.15
CA SER A 43 -5.44 8.96 -14.27
C SER A 43 -4.04 9.18 -13.67
N ASP A 44 -3.78 8.60 -12.50
CA ASP A 44 -2.48 8.74 -11.84
C ASP A 44 -1.34 8.08 -12.62
N ILE A 45 -1.64 7.00 -13.36
CA ILE A 45 -0.64 6.32 -14.18
C ILE A 45 -0.34 7.12 -15.46
N ASP A 46 -1.32 7.78 -16.03
CA ASP A 46 -1.10 8.65 -17.19
C ASP A 46 -0.18 9.83 -16.79
N GLN A 47 -0.42 10.46 -15.63
CA GLN A 47 0.44 11.52 -15.08
C GLN A 47 1.84 10.99 -14.74
N PHE A 48 1.93 9.85 -14.04
CA PHE A 48 3.20 9.20 -13.74
C PHE A 48 4.01 8.89 -15.00
N SER A 49 3.35 8.42 -16.06
CA SER A 49 4.01 8.10 -17.33
C SER A 49 4.60 9.35 -17.98
N GLY A 50 3.92 10.50 -17.89
CA GLY A 50 4.44 11.79 -18.34
C GLY A 50 5.67 12.23 -17.55
N MET A 51 5.60 12.20 -16.21
CA MET A 51 6.71 12.59 -15.34
C MET A 51 7.92 11.66 -15.48
N SER A 52 7.71 10.35 -15.58
CA SER A 52 8.79 9.37 -15.64
C SER A 52 9.41 9.20 -17.03
N ARG A 53 8.87 9.84 -18.05
CA ARG A 53 9.30 9.66 -19.45
C ARG A 53 10.79 9.94 -19.63
N GLN A 54 11.29 11.06 -19.12
CA GLN A 54 12.71 11.43 -19.20
C GLN A 54 13.62 10.37 -18.57
N ILE A 55 13.20 9.82 -17.41
CA ILE A 55 13.94 8.77 -16.71
C ILE A 55 14.03 7.50 -17.56
N VAL A 56 12.91 7.10 -18.19
CA VAL A 56 12.84 5.90 -19.04
C VAL A 56 13.68 6.09 -20.30
N GLU A 57 13.60 7.24 -20.96
CA GLU A 57 14.39 7.58 -22.14
C GLU A 57 15.90 7.59 -21.83
N HIS A 58 16.31 8.18 -20.69
CA HIS A 58 17.70 8.18 -20.26
C HIS A 58 18.25 6.77 -20.05
N ARG A 59 17.52 5.93 -19.30
CA ARG A 59 17.91 4.51 -19.09
C ARG A 59 18.09 3.73 -20.39
N ASN A 60 17.19 3.95 -21.36
CA ASN A 60 17.24 3.24 -22.62
C ASN A 60 18.42 3.68 -23.51
N ASN A 61 18.85 4.94 -23.38
CA ASN A 61 19.90 5.50 -24.21
C ASN A 61 21.31 5.32 -23.61
N PHE A 62 21.43 5.34 -22.27
CA PHE A 62 22.73 5.41 -21.59
C PHE A 62 23.00 4.22 -20.66
N ASP A 63 22.02 3.34 -20.41
CA ASP A 63 22.11 2.21 -19.45
C ASP A 63 22.53 2.67 -18.02
N GLU A 64 22.21 3.93 -17.69
CA GLU A 64 22.50 4.57 -16.41
C GLU A 64 21.22 4.99 -15.70
N GLU A 65 21.24 5.06 -14.37
CA GLU A 65 20.10 5.55 -13.58
C GLU A 65 20.20 7.05 -13.36
N PRO A 66 19.26 7.86 -13.90
CA PRO A 66 19.25 9.29 -13.63
C PRO A 66 18.65 9.57 -12.25
N TYR A 67 19.34 10.37 -11.45
CA TYR A 67 18.86 10.80 -10.12
C TYR A 67 18.25 12.20 -10.11
N TRP A 68 18.17 12.86 -11.28
CA TRP A 68 17.53 14.15 -11.48
C TRP A 68 16.65 14.12 -12.71
N LEU A 69 15.54 14.86 -12.70
CA LEU A 69 14.67 15.08 -13.84
C LEU A 69 14.33 16.56 -13.97
N ASP A 70 14.31 17.07 -15.22
CA ASP A 70 14.09 18.47 -15.54
C ASP A 70 12.66 18.79 -15.96
N ASN A 71 11.89 17.76 -16.35
CA ASN A 71 10.57 17.89 -16.95
C ASN A 71 9.42 18.03 -15.92
N ALA A 72 9.72 18.09 -14.63
CA ALA A 72 8.73 18.27 -13.58
C ALA A 72 9.20 19.29 -12.55
N PHE A 73 8.31 20.20 -12.13
CA PHE A 73 8.51 21.19 -11.07
C PHE A 73 9.79 22.04 -11.20
N LEU A 74 10.20 22.37 -12.43
CA LEU A 74 11.45 23.10 -12.74
C LEU A 74 12.75 22.35 -12.36
N GLY A 75 12.65 21.07 -12.17
CA GLY A 75 13.73 20.18 -11.75
C GLY A 75 13.52 19.60 -10.37
N MET A 76 13.66 18.28 -10.25
CA MET A 76 13.56 17.58 -8.97
C MET A 76 14.34 16.26 -8.97
N PRO A 77 14.74 15.75 -7.79
CA PRO A 77 15.27 14.40 -7.67
C PRO A 77 14.26 13.35 -8.07
N THR A 78 14.73 12.23 -8.65
CA THR A 78 13.87 11.12 -9.10
C THR A 78 13.35 10.22 -7.98
N TYR A 79 13.72 10.47 -6.73
CA TYR A 79 13.48 9.61 -5.56
C TYR A 79 12.02 9.22 -5.34
N GLN A 80 11.08 10.11 -5.68
CA GLN A 80 9.64 9.88 -5.50
C GLN A 80 8.91 9.55 -6.81
N VAL A 81 9.60 9.50 -7.94
CA VAL A 81 8.97 9.24 -9.24
C VAL A 81 9.20 7.79 -9.67
N ALA A 82 10.39 7.45 -10.11
CA ALA A 82 10.63 6.13 -10.71
C ALA A 82 12.07 5.64 -10.52
N VAL A 83 12.77 6.10 -9.48
CA VAL A 83 14.16 5.73 -9.23
C VAL A 83 14.33 4.24 -9.02
N LYS A 84 15.45 3.70 -9.52
CA LYS A 84 15.89 2.33 -9.22
C LYS A 84 17.15 2.39 -8.39
N TYR A 85 17.12 1.80 -7.21
CA TYR A 85 18.31 1.69 -6.39
C TYR A 85 19.12 0.45 -6.75
N PRO A 86 20.46 0.53 -6.76
CA PRO A 86 21.29 -0.65 -6.93
C PRO A 86 21.04 -1.64 -5.77
N PHE A 87 21.05 -2.93 -6.07
CA PHE A 87 20.87 -4.02 -5.08
C PHE A 87 19.49 -4.05 -4.37
N ASP A 88 18.44 -3.50 -4.96
CA ASP A 88 17.10 -3.61 -4.40
C ASP A 88 16.59 -5.06 -4.46
N VAL A 89 16.80 -5.77 -3.35
CA VAL A 89 16.37 -7.18 -3.20
C VAL A 89 14.84 -7.25 -3.07
N LEU A 90 14.21 -6.23 -2.47
CA LEU A 90 12.78 -6.21 -2.25
C LEU A 90 12.01 -6.01 -3.55
N ASP A 91 12.50 -5.21 -4.48
CA ASP A 91 11.93 -5.08 -5.83
C ASP A 91 11.92 -6.43 -6.58
N LYS A 92 12.98 -7.22 -6.41
CA LYS A 92 13.03 -8.59 -6.99
C LYS A 92 12.00 -9.53 -6.34
N VAL A 93 11.87 -9.47 -5.01
CA VAL A 93 10.86 -10.27 -4.28
C VAL A 93 9.46 -9.83 -4.66
N ASP A 94 9.20 -8.53 -4.75
CA ASP A 94 7.93 -7.95 -5.19
C ASP A 94 7.54 -8.45 -6.59
N LYS A 95 8.46 -8.40 -7.56
CA LYS A 95 8.24 -8.90 -8.92
C LYS A 95 7.92 -10.40 -8.97
N ILE A 96 8.55 -11.20 -8.11
CA ILE A 96 8.25 -12.64 -8.01
C ILE A 96 6.83 -12.85 -7.45
N ILE A 97 6.41 -12.10 -6.44
CA ILE A 97 5.06 -12.21 -5.88
C ILE A 97 4.02 -11.71 -6.86
N ARG A 98 4.30 -10.60 -7.53
CA ARG A 98 3.41 -9.94 -8.49
C ARG A 98 3.66 -10.39 -9.93
N PHE A 99 3.76 -11.68 -10.17
CA PHE A 99 4.03 -12.27 -11.49
C PHE A 99 2.84 -12.18 -12.47
N LEU A 100 1.63 -11.89 -11.99
CA LEU A 100 0.45 -11.70 -12.82
C LEU A 100 0.47 -10.33 -13.51
N PRO A 101 -0.23 -10.17 -14.66
CA PRO A 101 -0.34 -8.88 -15.32
C PRO A 101 -1.13 -7.88 -14.45
N ARG A 102 -0.71 -6.61 -14.48
CA ARG A 102 -1.36 -5.51 -13.74
C ARG A 102 -2.74 -5.19 -14.34
N PRO A 103 -3.80 -5.03 -13.52
CA PRO A 103 -3.84 -4.98 -12.06
C PRO A 103 -4.21 -6.29 -11.36
N ALA A 104 -4.26 -7.42 -12.04
CA ALA A 104 -4.56 -8.73 -11.43
C ALA A 104 -3.52 -9.14 -10.35
N ASP A 105 -2.27 -8.69 -10.51
CA ASP A 105 -1.17 -8.86 -9.55
C ASP A 105 -1.51 -8.24 -8.17
N TYR A 106 -2.13 -7.08 -8.12
CA TYR A 106 -2.55 -6.43 -6.86
C TYR A 106 -3.63 -7.24 -6.15
N LEU A 107 -4.65 -7.68 -6.88
CA LEU A 107 -5.72 -8.49 -6.32
C LEU A 107 -5.17 -9.81 -5.78
N PHE A 108 -4.22 -10.41 -6.49
CA PHE A 108 -3.52 -11.61 -6.04
C PHE A 108 -2.75 -11.37 -4.74
N VAL A 109 -2.03 -10.25 -4.62
CA VAL A 109 -1.33 -9.86 -3.37
C VAL A 109 -2.31 -9.72 -2.21
N TYR A 110 -3.47 -9.09 -2.41
CA TYR A 110 -4.50 -8.96 -1.38
C TYR A 110 -4.99 -10.32 -0.89
N LEU A 111 -5.35 -11.20 -1.82
CA LEU A 111 -5.81 -12.55 -1.53
C LEU A 111 -4.74 -13.37 -0.80
N LEU A 112 -3.53 -13.40 -1.33
CA LEU A 112 -2.41 -14.18 -0.79
C LEU A 112 -2.00 -13.71 0.60
N SER A 113 -1.76 -12.42 0.78
CA SER A 113 -1.24 -11.88 2.04
C SER A 113 -2.25 -12.04 3.18
N PHE A 114 -3.55 -11.83 2.90
CA PHE A 114 -4.59 -12.03 3.91
C PHE A 114 -4.81 -13.52 4.23
N PHE A 115 -4.72 -14.41 3.24
CA PHE A 115 -4.72 -15.84 3.45
C PHE A 115 -3.58 -16.27 4.39
N LEU A 116 -2.36 -15.81 4.12
CA LEU A 116 -1.19 -16.10 4.97
C LEU A 116 -1.36 -15.57 6.39
N LEU A 117 -1.98 -14.40 6.56
CA LEU A 117 -2.35 -13.86 7.87
C LEU A 117 -3.28 -14.82 8.61
N LEU A 118 -4.40 -15.20 8.01
CA LEU A 118 -5.38 -16.09 8.64
C LEU A 118 -4.78 -17.47 8.95
N LYS A 119 -3.92 -17.99 8.07
CA LYS A 119 -3.17 -19.23 8.33
C LYS A 119 -2.19 -19.08 9.50
N SER A 120 -1.54 -17.92 9.67
CA SER A 120 -0.67 -17.65 10.82
C SER A 120 -1.45 -17.66 12.15
N MET A 121 -2.70 -17.23 12.11
CA MET A 121 -3.66 -17.27 13.22
C MET A 121 -4.32 -18.65 13.41
N LYS A 122 -3.87 -19.68 12.67
CA LYS A 122 -4.38 -21.08 12.71
C LYS A 122 -5.83 -21.22 12.25
N VAL A 123 -6.35 -20.29 11.45
CA VAL A 123 -7.68 -20.42 10.83
C VAL A 123 -7.66 -21.56 9.81
N ARG A 124 -8.76 -22.32 9.73
CA ARG A 124 -8.92 -23.40 8.73
C ARG A 124 -8.87 -22.82 7.32
N SER A 125 -8.38 -23.61 6.37
CA SER A 125 -8.12 -23.16 5.00
C SER A 125 -9.38 -22.70 4.25
N ASP A 126 -10.53 -23.32 4.50
CA ASP A 126 -11.82 -22.91 3.94
C ASP A 126 -12.26 -21.51 4.44
N TYR A 127 -12.25 -21.28 5.74
CA TYR A 127 -12.55 -19.94 6.29
C TYR A 127 -11.51 -18.91 5.90
N ALA A 128 -10.23 -19.30 5.82
CA ALA A 128 -9.17 -18.42 5.36
C ALA A 128 -9.35 -18.02 3.89
N PHE A 129 -9.83 -18.94 3.04
CA PHE A 129 -10.18 -18.66 1.65
C PHE A 129 -11.28 -17.59 1.54
N PHE A 130 -12.42 -17.80 2.21
CA PHE A 130 -13.52 -16.83 2.18
C PHE A 130 -13.16 -15.49 2.82
N GLY A 131 -12.41 -15.51 3.92
CA GLY A 131 -11.90 -14.29 4.55
C GLY A 131 -10.98 -13.48 3.61
N SER A 132 -10.14 -14.17 2.83
CA SER A 132 -9.28 -13.52 1.84
C SER A 132 -10.08 -12.87 0.71
N ILE A 133 -11.13 -13.54 0.24
CA ILE A 133 -12.05 -12.96 -0.75
C ILE A 133 -12.74 -11.72 -0.18
N ALA A 134 -13.29 -11.81 1.03
CA ALA A 134 -13.97 -10.68 1.67
C ALA A 134 -13.04 -9.47 1.84
N PHE A 135 -11.79 -9.68 2.23
CA PHE A 135 -10.79 -8.62 2.32
C PHE A 135 -10.44 -8.04 0.95
N ALA A 136 -10.06 -8.89 0.00
CA ALA A 136 -9.54 -8.46 -1.30
C ALA A 136 -10.58 -7.73 -2.16
N PHE A 137 -11.86 -8.09 -2.03
CA PHE A 137 -12.97 -7.45 -2.72
C PHE A 137 -13.68 -6.37 -1.89
N SER A 138 -13.06 -5.93 -0.78
CA SER A 138 -13.60 -4.77 -0.06
C SER A 138 -13.61 -3.54 -0.98
N THR A 139 -14.69 -2.78 -0.89
CA THR A 139 -14.96 -1.61 -1.76
C THR A 139 -13.76 -0.69 -1.90
N TYR A 140 -13.11 -0.34 -0.79
CA TYR A 140 -11.99 0.58 -0.79
C TYR A 140 -10.80 0.06 -1.61
N LEU A 141 -10.45 -1.22 -1.49
CA LEU A 141 -9.31 -1.81 -2.21
C LEU A 141 -9.53 -1.81 -3.73
N ILE A 142 -10.76 -2.01 -4.17
CA ILE A 142 -11.10 -1.98 -5.60
C ILE A 142 -11.10 -0.54 -6.13
N ILE A 143 -11.64 0.42 -5.37
CA ILE A 143 -11.67 1.83 -5.76
C ILE A 143 -10.26 2.38 -5.94
N ILE A 144 -9.34 2.15 -5.00
CA ILE A 144 -7.97 2.68 -5.10
C ILE A 144 -7.20 2.08 -6.29
N LEU A 145 -7.50 0.85 -6.70
CA LEU A 145 -6.96 0.28 -7.93
C LEU A 145 -7.56 0.95 -9.17
N GLY A 146 -8.85 1.25 -9.16
CA GLY A 146 -9.52 1.94 -10.28
C GLY A 146 -8.93 3.33 -10.55
N VAL A 147 -8.63 4.09 -9.51
CA VAL A 147 -8.05 5.44 -9.60
C VAL A 147 -6.56 5.42 -9.95
N GLY A 148 -5.82 4.39 -9.56
CA GLY A 148 -4.38 4.28 -9.82
C GLY A 148 -3.49 4.60 -8.62
N HIS A 149 -4.03 4.64 -7.40
CA HIS A 149 -3.25 4.80 -6.17
C HIS A 149 -2.43 3.54 -5.84
N ASN A 150 -1.56 3.16 -6.77
CA ASN A 150 -0.86 1.88 -6.78
C ASN A 150 0.09 1.70 -5.60
N THR A 151 0.78 2.75 -5.17
CA THR A 151 1.68 2.71 -4.00
C THR A 151 0.89 2.45 -2.71
N LYS A 152 -0.24 3.12 -2.53
CA LYS A 152 -1.15 2.88 -1.40
C LYS A 152 -1.73 1.47 -1.45
N ALA A 153 -2.14 1.01 -2.62
CA ALA A 153 -2.68 -0.32 -2.84
C ALA A 153 -1.69 -1.42 -2.41
N LEU A 154 -0.42 -1.30 -2.81
CA LEU A 154 0.63 -2.23 -2.40
C LEU A 154 0.94 -2.15 -0.91
N ALA A 155 1.06 -0.95 -0.35
CA ALA A 155 1.32 -0.77 1.08
C ALA A 155 0.24 -1.47 1.93
N ILE A 156 -1.05 -1.32 1.56
CA ILE A 156 -2.15 -2.03 2.23
C ILE A 156 -2.10 -3.52 1.93
N GLY A 157 -1.77 -3.91 0.70
CA GLY A 157 -1.69 -5.30 0.27
C GLY A 157 -0.65 -6.13 1.03
N TYR A 158 0.50 -5.54 1.36
CA TYR A 158 1.54 -6.22 2.14
C TYR A 158 1.35 -6.14 3.67
N THR A 159 0.47 -5.27 4.15
CA THR A 159 0.13 -5.17 5.59
C THR A 159 -0.26 -6.51 6.21
N PRO A 160 -1.15 -7.35 5.62
CA PRO A 160 -1.48 -8.64 6.20
C PRO A 160 -0.30 -9.62 6.24
N LEU A 161 0.63 -9.54 5.28
CA LEU A 161 1.84 -10.39 5.29
C LEU A 161 2.75 -10.04 6.48
N ALA A 162 2.96 -8.75 6.73
CA ALA A 162 3.72 -8.28 7.90
C ALA A 162 3.05 -8.71 9.21
N LEU A 163 1.72 -8.57 9.32
CA LEU A 163 0.95 -9.06 10.47
C LEU A 163 1.06 -10.56 10.63
N ALA A 164 1.09 -11.34 9.55
CA ALA A 164 1.27 -12.80 9.62
C ALA A 164 2.58 -13.17 10.31
N GLY A 165 3.68 -12.49 9.98
CA GLY A 165 4.98 -12.65 10.66
C GLY A 165 4.91 -12.21 12.12
N PHE A 166 4.30 -11.07 12.39
CA PHE A 166 4.14 -10.52 13.73
C PHE A 166 3.34 -11.47 14.65
N PHE A 167 2.20 -11.99 14.20
CA PHE A 167 1.43 -13.00 14.98
C PHE A 167 2.21 -14.31 15.18
N LYS A 168 3.09 -14.69 14.26
CA LYS A 168 3.99 -15.83 14.49
C LYS A 168 4.98 -15.54 15.61
N ILE A 169 5.53 -14.33 15.70
CA ILE A 169 6.39 -13.91 16.82
C ILE A 169 5.62 -14.00 18.14
N LEU A 170 4.42 -13.42 18.20
CA LEU A 170 3.58 -13.47 19.40
C LEU A 170 3.23 -14.92 19.80
N ASN A 171 3.08 -15.83 18.86
CA ASN A 171 2.84 -17.25 19.08
C ASN A 171 4.11 -18.10 19.27
N ASN A 172 5.22 -17.49 19.70
CA ASN A 172 6.52 -18.14 19.99
C ASN A 172 7.17 -18.86 18.79
N ARG A 173 6.79 -18.52 17.54
CA ARG A 173 7.44 -18.97 16.30
C ARG A 173 8.46 -17.92 15.82
N THR A 174 9.43 -17.61 16.67
CA THR A 174 10.28 -16.43 16.56
C THR A 174 11.01 -16.32 15.23
N LEU A 175 11.79 -17.32 14.82
CA LEU A 175 12.59 -17.21 13.59
C LEU A 175 11.75 -17.05 12.33
N SER A 176 10.75 -17.92 12.13
CA SER A 176 9.84 -17.79 10.97
C SER A 176 9.01 -16.51 11.03
N GLY A 177 8.69 -16.04 12.23
CA GLY A 177 8.02 -14.77 12.45
C GLY A 177 8.88 -13.58 12.04
N ILE A 178 10.16 -13.54 12.47
CA ILE A 178 11.11 -12.49 12.08
C ILE A 178 11.22 -12.41 10.55
N VAL A 179 11.47 -13.54 9.88
CA VAL A 179 11.67 -13.56 8.43
C VAL A 179 10.42 -13.02 7.69
N ILE A 180 9.22 -13.56 8.03
CA ILE A 180 7.99 -13.15 7.34
C ILE A 180 7.63 -11.70 7.68
N CYS A 181 7.81 -11.27 8.93
CA CYS A 181 7.56 -9.90 9.35
C CYS A 181 8.51 -8.91 8.66
N SER A 182 9.81 -9.22 8.60
CA SER A 182 10.81 -8.39 7.91
C SER A 182 10.52 -8.25 6.42
N VAL A 183 10.18 -9.34 5.75
CA VAL A 183 9.82 -9.32 4.32
C VAL A 183 8.52 -8.54 4.11
N GLY A 184 7.49 -8.81 4.90
CA GLY A 184 6.20 -8.12 4.78
C GLY A 184 6.30 -6.61 5.05
N LEU A 185 7.01 -6.21 6.12
CA LEU A 185 7.29 -4.80 6.42
C LEU A 185 8.21 -4.18 5.36
N GLY A 186 9.24 -4.90 4.93
CA GLY A 186 10.14 -4.43 3.90
C GLY A 186 9.41 -4.11 2.60
N LEU A 187 8.56 -5.00 2.12
CA LEU A 187 7.73 -4.79 0.93
C LEU A 187 6.71 -3.66 1.12
N GLN A 188 6.16 -3.54 2.32
CA GLN A 188 5.21 -2.49 2.67
C GLN A 188 5.88 -1.10 2.63
N ILE A 189 7.11 -0.97 3.15
CA ILE A 189 7.92 0.26 3.06
C ILE A 189 8.36 0.52 1.61
N ASN A 190 8.79 -0.52 0.90
CA ASN A 190 9.21 -0.45 -0.51
C ASN A 190 8.10 0.06 -1.43
N ALA A 191 6.81 -0.16 -1.07
CA ALA A 191 5.68 0.43 -1.77
C ALA A 191 5.68 1.98 -1.76
N ASN A 192 6.56 2.61 -1.01
CA ASN A 192 6.80 4.06 -0.96
C ASN A 192 5.56 4.89 -0.56
N HIS A 193 4.82 4.41 0.44
CA HIS A 193 3.66 5.13 1.01
C HIS A 193 3.81 5.26 2.53
N TYR A 194 4.71 6.14 2.97
CA TYR A 194 5.15 6.26 4.37
C TYR A 194 4.04 6.58 5.36
N GLN A 195 2.99 7.30 4.96
CA GLN A 195 1.83 7.56 5.80
C GLN A 195 1.12 6.26 6.22
N MET A 196 0.94 5.32 5.28
CA MET A 196 0.35 4.02 5.58
C MET A 196 1.26 3.19 6.47
N THR A 197 2.58 3.27 6.26
CA THR A 197 3.59 2.63 7.11
C THR A 197 3.51 3.14 8.54
N TYR A 198 3.41 4.46 8.72
CA TYR A 198 3.32 5.09 10.04
C TYR A 198 2.09 4.61 10.83
N TYR A 199 0.91 4.66 10.22
CA TYR A 199 -0.32 4.18 10.88
C TYR A 199 -0.27 2.69 11.19
N PHE A 200 0.30 1.91 10.29
CA PHE A 200 0.46 0.48 10.49
C PHE A 200 1.43 0.16 11.64
N MET A 201 2.55 0.86 11.72
CA MET A 201 3.51 0.70 12.83
C MET A 201 2.90 1.09 14.18
N MET A 202 2.07 2.12 14.24
CA MET A 202 1.31 2.48 15.44
C MET A 202 0.38 1.34 15.88
N LEU A 203 -0.34 0.74 14.93
CA LEU A 203 -1.22 -0.42 15.20
C LEU A 203 -0.44 -1.61 15.74
N MET A 204 0.68 -1.98 15.09
CA MET A 204 1.52 -3.09 15.54
C MET A 204 2.12 -2.83 16.91
N GLY A 205 2.58 -1.60 17.18
CA GLY A 205 3.06 -1.19 18.48
C GLY A 205 2.00 -1.30 19.58
N LEU A 206 0.78 -0.86 19.28
CA LEU A 206 -0.36 -1.01 20.21
C LEU A 206 -0.66 -2.48 20.50
N ILE A 207 -0.72 -3.34 19.47
CA ILE A 207 -0.96 -4.77 19.67
C ILE A 207 0.16 -5.41 20.50
N LEU A 208 1.44 -5.02 20.27
CA LEU A 208 2.57 -5.52 21.04
C LEU A 208 2.45 -5.10 22.52
N ILE A 209 2.13 -3.85 22.80
CA ILE A 209 1.92 -3.32 24.16
C ILE A 209 0.77 -4.10 24.83
N MET A 210 -0.36 -4.23 24.17
CA MET A 210 -1.52 -4.96 24.70
C MET A 210 -1.18 -6.42 24.98
N SER A 211 -0.49 -7.10 24.03
CA SER A 211 -0.04 -8.48 24.23
C SER A 211 0.92 -8.60 25.43
N THR A 212 1.89 -7.69 25.55
CA THR A 212 2.87 -7.74 26.66
C THR A 212 2.27 -7.43 28.03
N LEU A 213 1.25 -6.56 28.09
CA LEU A 213 0.61 -6.17 29.35
C LEU A 213 -0.46 -7.18 29.82
N PHE A 214 -1.27 -7.69 28.89
CA PHE A 214 -2.49 -8.42 29.22
C PHE A 214 -2.42 -9.94 28.95
N GLU A 215 -1.42 -10.44 28.20
CA GLU A 215 -1.30 -11.87 27.95
C GLU A 215 -0.85 -12.59 29.24
N LYS A 216 -1.80 -13.37 29.81
CA LYS A 216 -1.55 -14.18 31.01
C LYS A 216 -0.77 -15.44 30.62
N GLY A 217 0.35 -15.71 31.30
CA GLY A 217 1.14 -16.92 31.10
C GLY A 217 2.51 -16.69 30.47
N ASP A 218 2.77 -15.54 29.89
CA ASP A 218 4.11 -15.16 29.43
C ASP A 218 4.97 -14.68 30.61
N ASN A 219 6.10 -15.32 30.79
CA ASN A 219 7.12 -14.82 31.71
C ASN A 219 7.87 -13.63 31.07
N LEU A 220 8.60 -12.89 31.92
CA LEU A 220 9.32 -11.69 31.48
C LEU A 220 10.30 -11.99 30.33
N LYS A 221 10.98 -13.15 30.35
CA LYS A 221 11.90 -13.58 29.28
C LYS A 221 11.17 -13.73 27.95
N SER A 222 9.98 -14.36 27.92
CA SER A 222 9.16 -14.49 26.70
C SER A 222 8.79 -13.12 26.13
N LYS A 223 8.36 -12.19 26.98
CA LYS A 223 8.03 -10.82 26.56
C LYS A 223 9.23 -10.10 25.94
N PHE A 224 10.41 -10.19 26.53
CA PHE A 224 11.64 -9.64 25.96
C PHE A 224 12.02 -10.28 24.62
N VAL A 225 11.88 -11.60 24.48
CA VAL A 225 12.15 -12.29 23.23
C VAL A 225 11.19 -11.85 22.12
N LYS A 226 9.88 -11.74 22.41
CA LYS A 226 8.87 -11.28 21.44
C LYS A 226 9.14 -9.84 21.00
N THR A 227 9.40 -8.94 21.95
CA THR A 227 9.71 -7.53 21.66
C THR A 227 11.01 -7.41 20.86
N GLY A 228 12.08 -8.10 21.27
CA GLY A 228 13.35 -8.09 20.55
C GLY A 228 13.23 -8.66 19.13
N ALA A 229 12.44 -9.73 18.95
CA ALA A 229 12.18 -10.32 17.63
C ALA A 229 11.41 -9.35 16.72
N PHE A 230 10.41 -8.66 17.24
CA PHE A 230 9.68 -7.64 16.48
C PHE A 230 10.58 -6.46 16.14
N SER A 231 11.35 -5.92 17.10
CA SER A 231 12.30 -4.84 16.86
C SER A 231 13.35 -5.21 15.82
N SER A 232 13.86 -6.46 15.85
CA SER A 232 14.78 -6.97 14.83
C SER A 232 14.12 -7.01 13.45
N SER A 233 12.85 -7.41 13.36
CA SER A 233 12.11 -7.41 12.10
C SER A 233 11.96 -6.01 11.51
N VAL A 234 11.65 -5.03 12.35
CA VAL A 234 11.55 -3.62 11.94
C VAL A 234 12.91 -3.10 11.47
N LEU A 235 13.98 -3.37 12.23
CA LEU A 235 15.33 -2.95 11.87
C LEU A 235 15.76 -3.53 10.51
N ILE A 236 15.54 -4.83 10.29
CA ILE A 236 15.84 -5.47 9.01
C ILE A 236 15.05 -4.83 7.87
N ALA A 237 13.76 -4.56 8.05
CA ALA A 237 12.93 -3.92 7.05
C ALA A 237 13.41 -2.50 6.70
N ILE A 238 13.83 -1.72 7.70
CA ILE A 238 14.42 -0.39 7.52
C ILE A 238 15.76 -0.48 6.77
N LEU A 239 16.63 -1.41 7.16
CA LEU A 239 17.93 -1.59 6.51
C LEU A 239 17.79 -1.98 5.03
N LEU A 240 16.83 -2.85 4.71
CA LEU A 240 16.53 -3.24 3.32
C LEU A 240 15.99 -2.08 2.46
N ASN A 241 15.41 -1.05 3.08
CA ASN A 241 14.89 0.16 2.41
C ASN A 241 15.74 1.42 2.69
N SER A 242 16.94 1.27 3.23
CA SER A 242 17.75 2.40 3.72
C SER A 242 18.00 3.46 2.65
N SER A 243 18.31 3.07 1.42
CA SER A 243 18.54 4.01 0.31
C SER A 243 17.32 4.90 0.04
N SER A 244 16.13 4.29 -0.09
CA SER A 244 14.89 5.03 -0.32
C SER A 244 14.51 5.94 0.86
N ILE A 245 14.66 5.42 2.09
CA ILE A 245 14.33 6.18 3.31
C ILE A 245 15.27 7.38 3.46
N MET A 246 16.58 7.18 3.29
CA MET A 246 17.58 8.27 3.42
C MET A 246 17.39 9.33 2.35
N ALA A 247 17.21 8.93 1.08
CA ALA A 247 16.96 9.86 -0.02
C ALA A 247 15.64 10.65 0.19
N THR A 248 14.58 9.98 0.66
CA THR A 248 13.32 10.67 0.96
C THR A 248 13.47 11.64 2.13
N LYS A 249 14.21 11.26 3.17
CA LYS A 249 14.47 12.15 4.31
C LYS A 249 15.21 13.41 3.86
N GLU A 250 16.30 13.25 3.12
CA GLU A 250 17.08 14.36 2.58
C GLU A 250 16.19 15.29 1.73
N TYR A 251 15.45 14.73 0.77
CA TYR A 251 14.60 15.53 -0.10
C TYR A 251 13.43 16.21 0.63
N SER A 252 12.93 15.63 1.73
CA SER A 252 11.81 16.21 2.48
C SER A 252 12.13 17.60 3.05
N GLU A 253 13.40 17.89 3.33
CA GLU A 253 13.85 19.19 3.83
C GLU A 253 13.66 20.32 2.80
N PHE A 254 13.72 19.98 1.50
CA PHE A 254 13.52 20.90 0.35
C PHE A 254 12.09 20.88 -0.21
N SER A 255 11.17 20.18 0.43
CA SER A 255 9.78 20.09 0.00
C SER A 255 8.88 21.07 0.78
N THR A 256 7.61 21.17 0.38
CA THR A 256 6.57 21.94 1.12
C THR A 256 6.38 21.49 2.58
N ARG A 257 7.04 20.41 3.00
CA ARG A 257 7.05 19.90 4.38
C ARG A 257 8.28 20.32 5.18
N GLY A 258 9.27 20.91 4.51
CA GLY A 258 10.42 21.57 5.14
C GLY A 258 10.13 23.03 5.42
N ASN A 259 11.09 23.72 6.04
CA ASN A 259 11.00 25.14 6.27
C ASN A 259 11.02 25.89 4.93
N SER A 260 10.12 26.86 4.76
CA SER A 260 10.07 27.68 3.55
C SER A 260 11.21 28.71 3.59
N GLU A 261 12.07 28.71 2.58
CA GLU A 261 13.06 29.78 2.40
C GLU A 261 12.42 31.12 1.93
N ILE A 262 11.16 31.07 1.48
CA ILE A 262 10.41 32.24 1.06
C ILE A 262 9.74 32.85 2.27
N SER A 263 10.22 33.97 2.74
CA SER A 263 9.73 34.72 3.89
C SER A 263 8.57 35.69 3.57
N ILE A 264 8.16 35.80 2.32
CA ILE A 264 7.16 36.77 1.85
C ILE A 264 6.02 36.01 1.16
N ASN A 265 4.79 36.37 1.48
CA ASN A 265 3.58 35.88 0.78
C ASN A 265 3.45 36.59 -0.58
N SER A 266 2.57 36.08 -1.47
CA SER A 266 2.29 36.65 -2.79
C SER A 266 1.69 38.07 -2.72
N ASP A 267 1.15 38.48 -1.60
CA ASP A 267 0.61 39.81 -1.31
C ASP A 267 1.63 40.80 -0.69
N GLY A 268 2.89 40.34 -0.52
CA GLY A 268 3.97 41.12 0.08
C GLY A 268 4.01 41.12 1.60
N SER A 269 3.11 40.45 2.29
CA SER A 269 3.16 40.30 3.75
C SER A 269 4.23 39.28 4.17
N GLU A 270 4.77 39.45 5.40
CA GLU A 270 5.68 38.45 5.96
C GLU A 270 4.94 37.11 6.20
N LYS A 271 5.55 36.04 5.73
CA LYS A 271 5.03 34.68 5.94
C LYS A 271 5.31 34.28 7.38
N VAL A 272 4.27 33.93 8.13
CA VAL A 272 4.42 33.32 9.46
C VAL A 272 5.01 31.92 9.26
N ASP A 273 6.20 31.70 9.76
CA ASP A 273 6.86 30.37 9.75
C ASP A 273 6.02 29.42 10.62
N LEU A 274 5.24 28.57 9.98
CA LEU A 274 4.53 27.49 10.62
C LEU A 274 5.41 26.24 10.49
N ASP A 275 5.83 25.69 11.60
CA ASP A 275 6.43 24.35 11.64
C ASP A 275 5.41 23.32 11.13
N GLY A 276 5.45 23.00 9.85
CA GLY A 276 4.59 22.02 9.21
C GLY A 276 3.45 22.60 8.35
N LEU A 277 2.49 21.76 8.02
CA LEU A 277 1.35 22.12 7.14
C LEU A 277 0.26 22.83 7.90
N SER A 278 -0.40 23.82 7.29
CA SER A 278 -1.54 24.53 7.89
C SER A 278 -2.71 23.57 8.17
N LYS A 279 -3.55 23.92 9.15
CA LYS A 279 -4.73 23.13 9.49
C LYS A 279 -5.70 23.01 8.33
N GLU A 280 -5.87 24.09 7.57
CA GLU A 280 -6.70 24.14 6.38
C GLU A 280 -6.25 23.12 5.34
N TYR A 281 -4.97 23.07 5.04
CA TYR A 281 -4.39 22.10 4.13
C TYR A 281 -4.55 20.64 4.61
N ILE A 282 -4.34 20.39 5.92
CA ILE A 282 -4.49 19.04 6.51
C ILE A 282 -5.93 18.54 6.41
N THR A 283 -6.92 19.44 6.52
CA THR A 283 -8.34 19.08 6.57
C THR A 283 -9.06 19.25 5.23
N GLU A 284 -8.40 19.73 4.19
CA GLU A 284 -8.98 20.02 2.87
C GLU A 284 -9.73 18.81 2.27
N TYR A 285 -9.17 17.62 2.41
CA TYR A 285 -9.74 16.38 1.90
C TYR A 285 -10.42 15.52 2.99
N SER A 286 -10.98 16.14 4.01
CA SER A 286 -11.67 15.41 5.07
C SER A 286 -13.01 14.87 4.60
N TYR A 287 -13.33 13.62 4.93
CA TYR A 287 -14.64 13.05 4.67
C TYR A 287 -15.75 13.76 5.48
N GLY A 288 -16.84 14.07 4.81
CA GLY A 288 -18.10 14.42 5.49
C GLY A 288 -18.64 13.21 6.29
N LYS A 289 -19.46 13.46 7.30
CA LYS A 289 -19.99 12.38 8.17
C LYS A 289 -20.76 11.31 7.39
N LEU A 290 -21.60 11.70 6.43
CA LEU A 290 -22.34 10.75 5.58
C LEU A 290 -21.47 10.18 4.46
N GLU A 291 -20.49 10.92 4.01
CA GLU A 291 -19.55 10.48 2.97
C GLU A 291 -18.71 9.27 3.42
N SER A 292 -18.50 9.09 4.74
CA SER A 292 -17.85 7.90 5.29
C SER A 292 -18.58 6.59 4.95
N LEU A 293 -19.88 6.64 4.62
CA LEU A 293 -20.62 5.47 4.16
C LEU A 293 -20.15 4.94 2.79
N ASN A 294 -19.44 5.74 2.00
CA ASN A 294 -18.76 5.26 0.79
C ASN A 294 -17.78 4.11 1.04
N LEU A 295 -17.25 3.97 2.25
CA LEU A 295 -16.39 2.86 2.65
C LEU A 295 -17.12 1.50 2.68
N ILE A 296 -18.44 1.53 2.86
CA ILE A 296 -19.30 0.34 2.96
C ILE A 296 -20.14 0.18 1.70
N ILE A 297 -20.76 1.29 1.22
CA ILE A 297 -21.64 1.29 0.07
C ILE A 297 -20.96 2.07 -1.06
N PRO A 298 -20.54 1.42 -2.14
CA PRO A 298 -19.91 2.11 -3.26
C PRO A 298 -20.79 3.21 -3.82
N ARG A 299 -20.22 4.38 -4.05
CA ARG A 299 -20.89 5.53 -4.68
C ARG A 299 -22.10 6.08 -3.90
N PHE A 300 -22.14 5.84 -2.59
CA PHE A 300 -23.26 6.35 -1.76
C PHE A 300 -23.40 7.89 -1.83
N MET A 301 -22.29 8.61 -1.82
CA MET A 301 -22.25 10.08 -1.87
C MET A 301 -21.58 10.60 -3.16
N GLY A 302 -21.53 9.83 -4.21
CA GLY A 302 -20.95 10.22 -5.48
C GLY A 302 -20.05 9.17 -6.12
N GLY A 303 -19.44 9.54 -7.24
CA GLY A 303 -18.56 8.68 -8.03
C GLY A 303 -17.12 9.20 -8.11
N GLY A 304 -16.40 8.77 -9.16
CA GLY A 304 -15.08 9.28 -9.50
C GLY A 304 -15.14 10.64 -10.18
N SER A 305 -14.06 11.41 -10.11
CA SER A 305 -13.95 12.73 -10.72
C SER A 305 -14.09 12.76 -12.25
N SER A 306 -14.00 11.59 -12.89
CA SER A 306 -14.19 11.41 -14.34
C SER A 306 -15.51 10.73 -14.70
N ASP A 307 -16.40 10.51 -13.74
CA ASP A 307 -17.71 9.91 -14.00
C ASP A 307 -18.62 10.93 -14.72
N LEU A 308 -19.29 10.46 -15.78
CA LEU A 308 -20.31 11.27 -16.43
C LEU A 308 -21.53 11.42 -15.53
N ILE A 309 -21.87 12.65 -15.21
CA ILE A 309 -23.05 12.98 -14.42
C ILE A 309 -24.24 13.14 -15.36
N GLY A 310 -25.28 12.34 -15.17
CA GLY A 310 -26.52 12.46 -15.97
C GLY A 310 -27.17 13.83 -15.78
N LYS A 311 -27.65 14.44 -16.87
CA LYS A 311 -28.29 15.76 -16.87
C LYS A 311 -29.57 15.84 -16.02
N ASP A 312 -30.15 14.72 -15.69
CA ASP A 312 -31.36 14.55 -14.89
C ASP A 312 -31.07 14.50 -13.38
N THR A 313 -29.83 14.42 -12.98
CA THR A 313 -29.45 14.36 -11.55
C THR A 313 -29.68 15.74 -10.88
N ASP A 314 -30.04 15.72 -9.60
CA ASP A 314 -30.23 16.96 -8.84
C ASP A 314 -28.90 17.73 -8.69
N PHE A 315 -27.77 17.02 -8.67
CA PHE A 315 -26.44 17.63 -8.66
C PHE A 315 -26.21 18.44 -9.95
N PHE A 316 -26.48 17.85 -11.13
CA PHE A 316 -26.32 18.56 -12.41
C PHE A 316 -27.22 19.79 -12.49
N LYS A 317 -28.49 19.69 -12.07
CA LYS A 317 -29.44 20.81 -12.02
C LYS A 317 -28.96 21.92 -11.09
N SER A 318 -28.43 21.54 -9.91
CA SER A 318 -27.86 22.50 -8.95
C SER A 318 -26.63 23.20 -9.51
N LEU A 319 -25.74 22.46 -10.14
CA LEU A 319 -24.53 23.00 -10.77
C LEU A 319 -24.86 23.93 -11.92
N SER A 320 -25.83 23.57 -12.79
CA SER A 320 -26.28 24.38 -13.91
C SER A 320 -26.93 25.71 -13.46
N ASN A 321 -27.54 25.70 -12.28
CA ASN A 321 -28.11 26.93 -11.69
C ASN A 321 -27.04 27.83 -11.05
N TYR A 322 -25.95 27.24 -10.52
CA TYR A 322 -24.86 27.96 -9.87
C TYR A 322 -23.80 28.46 -10.86
N ASP A 323 -23.41 27.65 -11.81
CA ASP A 323 -22.45 27.97 -12.85
C ASP A 323 -22.85 27.31 -14.19
N PRO A 324 -23.59 28.03 -15.06
CA PRO A 324 -24.03 27.50 -16.34
C PRO A 324 -22.89 27.14 -17.31
N GLN A 325 -21.69 27.71 -17.14
CA GLN A 325 -20.54 27.41 -18.00
C GLN A 325 -19.90 26.05 -17.62
N SER A 326 -19.78 25.73 -16.33
CA SER A 326 -19.28 24.44 -15.86
C SER A 326 -20.21 23.27 -16.20
N ALA A 327 -21.51 23.54 -16.39
CA ALA A 327 -22.50 22.52 -16.77
C ALA A 327 -22.51 22.21 -18.29
N SER A 328 -21.79 22.97 -19.10
CA SER A 328 -21.68 22.77 -20.55
C SER A 328 -20.50 21.89 -20.98
N LEU A 329 -19.61 21.51 -20.04
CA LEU A 329 -18.48 20.60 -20.22
C LEU A 329 -18.89 19.17 -19.92
#